data_50e4683c2ef9c6af29cecf241a71aed9
#
_entry.id   50e4683c2ef9c6af29cecf241a71aed9
#
_cell.length_a   1.000
_cell.length_b   1.000
_cell.length_c   1.000
_cell.angle_alpha   90.00
_cell.angle_beta   90.00
_cell.angle_gamma   90.00
#
_symmetry.space_group_name_H-M   'P 1'
#
loop_
_entity.id
_entity.type
_entity.pdbx_description
1 polymer ?
#
loop_
_entity_poly.entity_id
_entity_poly.type
_entity_poly.pdbx_seq_one_letter_code
_entity_poly.pdbx_strand_id
1 'polypeptide(L)'
;PIKSSAASDVYKRQIIYRKYLLPAKCQHPKKVGRYIKMKLTILGTGNAKVTKCYNTCFALNEDKEYFMIDGGGGNTILKQLEDAGISWKEISTIFVTHKHIDHLLGIIWMLRMYCQGMARGQFGGEVTIYGHDEVISLLKQMAEMLLTPKETKFIGDKVHLEEVKDGEDRTILGHRVTFFDILSTKAKQFGFSMEYAEGKKLTCCGDEPYNECEQKYAQNSTWLLHEAFCLFSQADKFKPYEKHHSTVKDACELAQKLEAENLILYHTEDKNISRRKELYTEEGRQYYKGNLWIPDDLETYKL
;
A
#
# COMPACT_ATOMS: atom_id res chain seq x y z
N PRO A 1 -69.44 35.06 -41.13
CA PRO A 1 -68.97 33.87 -40.36
C PRO A 1 -67.47 33.79 -40.36
N ILE A 2 -66.94 33.83 -39.13
CA ILE A 2 -65.49 33.76 -38.89
C ILE A 2 -65.17 32.26 -38.73
N LYS A 3 -64.37 31.73 -39.64
CA LYS A 3 -63.88 30.35 -39.57
C LYS A 3 -62.67 30.23 -38.64
N SER A 4 -62.75 29.26 -37.76
CA SER A 4 -61.81 28.91 -36.76
C SER A 4 -60.41 28.53 -37.32
N SER A 5 -59.39 29.21 -36.87
CA SER A 5 -57.95 28.86 -37.06
C SER A 5 -57.30 28.11 -35.91
N ALA A 6 -58.10 27.63 -34.96
CA ALA A 6 -57.59 27.03 -33.71
C ALA A 6 -57.15 25.52 -33.80
N ALA A 7 -57.58 24.81 -34.85
CA ALA A 7 -57.29 23.38 -34.99
C ALA A 7 -55.90 23.06 -35.63
N SER A 8 -55.34 24.00 -36.36
CA SER A 8 -54.03 23.79 -37.05
C SER A 8 -52.82 24.02 -36.12
N ASP A 9 -52.99 24.84 -35.08
CA ASP A 9 -51.86 25.19 -34.18
C ASP A 9 -51.65 24.10 -33.10
N VAL A 10 -52.68 23.37 -32.70
CA VAL A 10 -52.55 22.26 -31.74
C VAL A 10 -51.78 21.10 -32.40
N TYR A 11 -52.02 20.83 -33.67
CA TYR A 11 -51.34 19.74 -34.39
C TYR A 11 -49.86 20.06 -34.71
N LYS A 12 -49.56 21.31 -34.99
CA LYS A 12 -48.15 21.74 -35.17
C LYS A 12 -47.35 21.72 -33.86
N ARG A 13 -47.97 22.02 -32.71
CA ARG A 13 -47.31 21.95 -31.41
C ARG A 13 -47.06 20.51 -30.97
N GLN A 14 -47.90 19.53 -31.30
CA GLN A 14 -47.68 18.12 -30.99
C GLN A 14 -46.55 17.48 -31.82
N ILE A 15 -46.32 17.94 -33.07
CA ILE A 15 -45.22 17.44 -33.90
C ILE A 15 -43.87 18.00 -33.44
N ILE A 16 -43.82 19.22 -32.91
CA ILE A 16 -42.61 19.81 -32.36
C ILE A 16 -42.23 19.13 -31.04
N TYR A 17 -43.19 18.74 -30.20
CA TYR A 17 -42.90 18.04 -28.92
C TYR A 17 -42.44 16.60 -29.10
N ARG A 18 -42.79 15.94 -30.22
CA ARG A 18 -42.30 14.57 -30.49
C ARG A 18 -40.89 14.50 -31.08
N LYS A 19 -40.34 15.64 -31.51
CA LYS A 19 -38.98 15.68 -32.11
C LYS A 19 -37.87 15.90 -31.07
N TYR A 20 -38.24 16.16 -29.81
CA TYR A 20 -37.27 16.39 -28.71
C TYR A 20 -37.35 15.38 -27.59
N LEU A 21 -38.11 14.28 -27.74
CA LEU A 21 -38.17 13.16 -26.79
C LEU A 21 -37.58 11.86 -27.40
N LEU A 22 -36.41 11.96 -28.00
CA LEU A 22 -35.54 10.81 -28.09
C LEU A 22 -34.71 10.80 -26.80
N PRO A 23 -34.65 9.65 -26.09
CA PRO A 23 -33.79 9.57 -24.92
C PRO A 23 -32.36 9.91 -25.39
N ALA A 24 -31.77 10.94 -24.81
CA ALA A 24 -30.36 11.16 -24.92
C ALA A 24 -29.70 9.82 -24.45
N LYS A 25 -29.14 9.07 -25.40
CA LYS A 25 -28.16 8.05 -25.06
C LYS A 25 -27.15 8.78 -24.21
N CYS A 26 -27.12 8.47 -22.89
CA CYS A 26 -26.00 8.79 -22.03
C CYS A 26 -24.78 8.18 -22.73
N GLN A 27 -24.15 8.94 -23.59
CA GLN A 27 -22.77 8.72 -23.95
C GLN A 27 -22.00 9.11 -22.69
N HIS A 28 -21.79 8.13 -21.80
CA HIS A 28 -20.68 8.25 -20.89
C HIS A 28 -19.48 8.55 -21.79
N PRO A 29 -18.77 9.67 -21.56
CA PRO A 29 -17.52 9.86 -22.25
C PRO A 29 -16.70 8.62 -21.94
N LYS A 30 -16.39 7.81 -22.97
CA LYS A 30 -15.34 6.81 -22.85
C LYS A 30 -14.12 7.63 -22.44
N LYS A 31 -13.78 7.61 -21.15
CA LYS A 31 -12.47 8.02 -20.70
C LYS A 31 -11.52 7.21 -21.59
N VAL A 32 -10.90 7.88 -22.56
CA VAL A 32 -9.74 7.33 -23.24
C VAL A 32 -8.75 7.13 -22.13
N GLY A 33 -8.66 5.89 -21.69
CA GLY A 33 -7.83 5.51 -20.56
C GLY A 33 -6.40 5.85 -20.93
N ARG A 34 -5.87 6.92 -20.34
CA ARG A 34 -4.46 7.02 -20.12
C ARG A 34 -4.16 5.81 -19.23
N TYR A 35 -3.51 4.80 -19.77
CA TYR A 35 -3.00 3.68 -18.98
C TYR A 35 -1.92 4.23 -18.05
N ILE A 36 -2.37 4.78 -16.94
CA ILE A 36 -1.48 5.18 -15.85
C ILE A 36 -1.09 3.86 -15.20
N LYS A 37 0.18 3.51 -15.33
CA LYS A 37 0.70 2.27 -14.75
C LYS A 37 1.02 2.54 -13.29
N MET A 38 0.37 1.81 -12.41
CA MET A 38 0.73 1.78 -11.01
C MET A 38 2.19 1.40 -10.84
N LYS A 39 2.89 2.04 -9.92
CA LYS A 39 4.27 1.75 -9.57
C LYS A 39 4.37 1.39 -8.11
N LEU A 40 5.31 0.52 -7.81
CA LEU A 40 5.72 0.16 -6.46
C LEU A 40 7.18 0.58 -6.27
N THR A 41 7.46 1.50 -5.37
CA THR A 41 8.82 1.91 -4.98
C THR A 41 9.15 1.33 -3.61
N ILE A 42 10.19 0.53 -3.53
CA ILE A 42 10.67 -0.07 -2.29
C ILE A 42 11.59 0.96 -1.60
N LEU A 43 11.15 1.54 -0.51
CA LEU A 43 11.91 2.55 0.24
C LEU A 43 12.92 1.90 1.19
N GLY A 44 12.64 0.69 1.67
CA GLY A 44 13.52 -0.07 2.54
C GLY A 44 13.22 -1.56 2.46
N THR A 45 14.26 -2.38 2.58
CA THR A 45 14.22 -3.84 2.35
C THR A 45 14.57 -4.68 3.57
N GLY A 46 15.07 -4.07 4.63
CA GLY A 46 15.70 -4.77 5.74
C GLY A 46 14.80 -5.05 6.93
N ASN A 47 15.16 -6.03 7.73
CA ASN A 47 14.54 -6.33 9.01
C ASN A 47 14.97 -5.33 10.11
N ALA A 48 14.46 -5.53 11.35
CA ALA A 48 14.70 -4.61 12.48
C ALA A 48 16.16 -4.29 12.80
N LYS A 49 17.11 -5.21 12.56
CA LYS A 49 18.52 -5.06 12.99
C LYS A 49 19.50 -4.71 11.88
N VAL A 50 19.03 -4.38 10.71
CA VAL A 50 19.90 -4.00 9.58
C VAL A 50 20.54 -2.62 9.81
N THR A 51 21.70 -2.43 9.22
CA THR A 51 22.46 -1.18 9.26
C THR A 51 22.99 -0.75 7.89
N LYS A 52 22.84 -1.60 6.88
CA LYS A 52 23.34 -1.38 5.52
C LYS A 52 22.25 -1.13 4.48
N CYS A 53 21.01 -1.28 4.87
CA CYS A 53 19.80 -0.91 4.12
C CYS A 53 18.80 -0.32 5.10
N TYR A 54 17.72 0.25 4.60
CA TYR A 54 16.67 0.79 5.45
C TYR A 54 15.66 -0.30 5.83
N ASN A 55 14.94 -0.10 6.93
CA ASN A 55 13.90 -1.03 7.38
C ASN A 55 12.74 -1.05 6.40
N THR A 56 12.03 -2.18 6.38
CA THR A 56 10.95 -2.45 5.41
C THR A 56 9.90 -1.35 5.39
N CYS A 57 9.76 -0.72 4.25
CA CYS A 57 8.68 0.17 3.89
C CYS A 57 8.65 0.40 2.38
N PHE A 58 7.50 0.70 1.82
CA PHE A 58 7.35 0.92 0.39
C PHE A 58 6.18 1.85 0.07
N ALA A 59 6.11 2.33 -1.15
CA ALA A 59 5.05 3.22 -1.63
C ALA A 59 4.50 2.76 -2.97
N LEU A 60 3.19 2.67 -3.06
CA LEU A 60 2.44 2.52 -4.30
C LEU A 60 2.05 3.90 -4.81
N ASN A 61 2.12 4.15 -6.11
CA ASN A 61 1.64 5.39 -6.67
C ASN A 61 0.95 5.23 -8.01
N GLU A 62 -0.05 6.08 -8.21
CA GLU A 62 -0.66 6.35 -9.48
C GLU A 62 -0.61 7.87 -9.71
N ASP A 63 -0.03 8.32 -10.83
CA ASP A 63 0.29 9.73 -11.08
C ASP A 63 1.18 10.35 -9.98
N LYS A 64 0.62 11.31 -9.23
CA LYS A 64 1.30 12.07 -8.16
C LYS A 64 0.79 11.75 -6.76
N GLU A 65 -0.14 10.82 -6.62
CA GLU A 65 -0.61 10.39 -5.32
C GLU A 65 0.07 9.11 -4.89
N TYR A 66 0.46 9.06 -3.61
CA TYR A 66 1.16 7.92 -3.04
C TYR A 66 0.38 7.32 -1.87
N PHE A 67 0.35 5.99 -1.86
CA PHE A 67 -0.06 5.16 -0.74
C PHE A 67 1.20 4.52 -0.15
N MET A 68 1.63 4.93 1.03
CA MET A 68 2.82 4.43 1.70
C MET A 68 2.46 3.34 2.71
N ILE A 69 3.25 2.28 2.75
CA ILE A 69 3.11 1.18 3.68
C ILE A 69 4.33 1.16 4.60
N ASP A 70 4.07 1.29 5.89
CA ASP A 70 5.05 1.45 6.96
C ASP A 70 6.00 2.64 6.76
N GLY A 71 6.80 2.93 7.76
CA GLY A 71 7.72 4.07 7.74
C GLY A 71 9.16 3.73 8.10
N GLY A 72 9.44 2.45 8.33
CA GLY A 72 10.77 2.06 8.80
C GLY A 72 11.06 2.53 10.23
N GLY A 73 12.31 2.42 10.64
CA GLY A 73 12.77 2.57 12.02
C GLY A 73 13.08 4.00 12.48
N GLY A 74 12.78 5.04 11.71
CA GLY A 74 13.06 6.41 12.17
C GLY A 74 13.08 7.50 11.10
N ASN A 75 13.78 8.61 11.37
CA ASN A 75 13.78 9.79 10.51
C ASN A 75 14.44 9.56 9.13
N THR A 76 15.17 8.48 8.95
CA THR A 76 15.75 8.11 7.65
C THR A 76 14.67 7.92 6.58
N ILE A 77 13.40 7.69 6.95
CA ILE A 77 12.30 7.69 5.97
C ILE A 77 12.26 8.98 5.17
N LEU A 78 12.55 10.14 5.78
CA LEU A 78 12.57 11.43 5.08
C LEU A 78 13.64 11.47 4.00
N LYS A 79 14.82 10.87 4.29
CA LYS A 79 15.89 10.74 3.30
C LYS A 79 15.52 9.73 2.20
N GLN A 80 14.93 8.60 2.54
CA GLN A 80 14.48 7.60 1.57
C GLN A 80 13.47 8.20 0.58
N LEU A 81 12.54 9.00 1.07
CA LEU A 81 11.59 9.72 0.21
C LEU A 81 12.28 10.73 -0.70
N GLU A 82 13.23 11.52 -0.17
CA GLU A 82 14.00 12.49 -0.95
C GLU A 82 14.82 11.80 -2.04
N ASP A 83 15.56 10.74 -1.69
CA ASP A 83 16.40 9.96 -2.61
C ASP A 83 15.55 9.24 -3.69
N ALA A 84 14.32 8.84 -3.36
CA ALA A 84 13.35 8.28 -4.30
C ALA A 84 12.66 9.35 -5.18
N GLY A 85 12.89 10.65 -4.92
CA GLY A 85 12.21 11.74 -5.59
C GLY A 85 10.73 11.87 -5.23
N ILE A 86 10.32 11.35 -4.08
CA ILE A 86 8.94 11.38 -3.58
C ILE A 86 8.77 12.52 -2.58
N SER A 87 7.90 13.47 -2.91
CA SER A 87 7.54 14.52 -1.95
C SER A 87 6.63 13.96 -0.87
N TRP A 88 6.96 14.16 0.41
CA TRP A 88 6.08 13.79 1.52
C TRP A 88 4.67 14.42 1.40
N LYS A 89 4.54 15.54 0.67
CA LYS A 89 3.26 16.22 0.40
C LYS A 89 2.36 15.48 -0.59
N GLU A 90 2.93 14.57 -1.37
CA GLU A 90 2.20 13.74 -2.35
C GLU A 90 1.72 12.41 -1.73
N ILE A 91 2.12 12.12 -0.47
CA ILE A 91 1.66 10.95 0.27
C ILE A 91 0.39 11.36 1.05
N SER A 92 -0.77 11.03 0.50
CA SER A 92 -2.08 11.33 1.11
C SER A 92 -2.59 10.19 1.99
N THR A 93 -2.04 8.98 1.82
CA THR A 93 -2.51 7.79 2.51
C THR A 93 -1.32 6.96 3.00
N ILE A 94 -1.38 6.51 4.25
CA ILE A 94 -0.39 5.63 4.87
C ILE A 94 -1.14 4.45 5.49
N PHE A 95 -0.57 3.25 5.39
CA PHE A 95 -0.99 2.09 6.16
C PHE A 95 0.17 1.61 7.03
N VAL A 96 -0.11 1.37 8.30
CA VAL A 96 0.87 0.82 9.26
C VAL A 96 0.45 -0.59 9.60
N THR A 97 1.28 -1.56 9.21
CA THR A 97 0.99 -2.99 9.34
C THR A 97 0.91 -3.43 10.80
N HIS A 98 1.86 -2.97 11.63
CA HIS A 98 1.94 -3.30 13.05
C HIS A 98 2.85 -2.33 13.84
N LYS A 99 2.93 -2.55 15.15
CA LYS A 99 3.56 -1.61 16.10
C LYS A 99 5.07 -1.78 16.32
N HIS A 100 5.76 -2.69 15.65
CA HIS A 100 7.20 -2.83 15.82
C HIS A 100 7.94 -1.55 15.37
N ILE A 101 9.06 -1.27 16.05
CA ILE A 101 9.79 0.00 15.92
C ILE A 101 10.35 0.21 14.52
N ASP A 102 10.70 -0.86 13.83
CA ASP A 102 11.24 -0.85 12.46
C ASP A 102 10.17 -0.65 11.36
N HIS A 103 8.90 -0.56 11.74
CA HIS A 103 7.77 -0.22 10.87
C HIS A 103 7.13 1.11 11.25
N LEU A 104 7.01 1.39 12.56
CA LEU A 104 6.19 2.49 13.07
C LEU A 104 6.96 3.79 13.32
N LEU A 105 8.26 3.75 13.72
CA LEU A 105 8.94 4.99 14.15
C LEU A 105 9.09 6.03 13.04
N GLY A 106 9.23 5.62 11.79
CA GLY A 106 9.22 6.55 10.66
C GLY A 106 7.87 7.26 10.50
N ILE A 107 6.77 6.61 10.88
CA ILE A 107 5.43 7.21 10.80
C ILE A 107 5.26 8.38 11.77
N ILE A 108 5.86 8.33 12.95
CA ILE A 108 5.87 9.47 13.88
C ILE A 108 6.59 10.68 13.26
N TRP A 109 7.66 10.45 12.51
CA TRP A 109 8.34 11.52 11.76
C TRP A 109 7.46 12.08 10.64
N MET A 110 6.75 11.22 9.90
CA MET A 110 5.80 11.65 8.88
C MET A 110 4.65 12.45 9.50
N LEU A 111 4.05 11.97 10.58
CA LEU A 111 2.99 12.65 11.32
C LEU A 111 3.45 14.05 11.77
N ARG A 112 4.66 14.16 12.34
CA ARG A 112 5.26 15.44 12.71
C ARG A 112 5.43 16.37 11.49
N MET A 113 5.91 15.83 10.35
CA MET A 113 6.08 16.63 9.12
C MET A 113 4.76 17.22 8.62
N TYR A 114 3.68 16.43 8.61
CA TYR A 114 2.35 16.92 8.24
C TYR A 114 1.86 18.02 9.19
N CYS A 115 1.87 17.75 10.47
CA CYS A 115 1.41 18.69 11.48
C CYS A 115 2.20 20.01 11.46
N GLN A 116 3.52 19.96 11.34
CA GLN A 116 4.37 21.14 11.20
C GLN A 116 4.13 21.88 9.88
N GLY A 117 4.01 21.14 8.77
CA GLY A 117 3.72 21.70 7.46
C GLY A 117 2.40 22.47 7.46
N MET A 118 1.36 21.92 8.08
CA MET A 118 0.06 22.57 8.27
C MET A 118 0.17 23.81 9.17
N ALA A 119 0.86 23.69 10.30
CA ALA A 119 1.06 24.80 11.23
C ALA A 119 1.81 25.99 10.61
N ARG A 120 2.67 25.75 9.63
CA ARG A 120 3.45 26.76 8.90
C ARG A 120 2.78 27.22 7.59
N GLY A 121 1.60 26.67 7.25
CA GLY A 121 0.93 26.95 5.97
C GLY A 121 1.67 26.39 4.74
N GLN A 122 2.56 25.41 4.92
CA GLN A 122 3.35 24.78 3.85
C GLN A 122 2.67 23.55 3.23
N PHE A 123 1.65 23.02 3.92
CA PHE A 123 0.83 21.90 3.49
C PHE A 123 -0.63 22.16 3.84
N GLY A 124 -1.50 22.11 2.82
CA GLY A 124 -2.94 22.37 2.96
C GLY A 124 -3.81 21.14 2.70
N GLY A 125 -3.20 20.01 2.35
CA GLY A 125 -3.91 18.76 2.07
C GLY A 125 -4.40 18.04 3.33
N GLU A 126 -5.02 16.90 3.13
CA GLU A 126 -5.41 15.96 4.18
C GLU A 126 -4.58 14.68 4.07
N VAL A 127 -4.41 13.99 5.18
CA VAL A 127 -3.67 12.71 5.24
C VAL A 127 -4.45 11.74 6.09
N THR A 128 -4.60 10.51 5.58
CA THR A 128 -5.20 9.41 6.35
C THR A 128 -4.14 8.35 6.65
N ILE A 129 -3.99 8.00 7.92
CA ILE A 129 -3.13 6.91 8.40
C ILE A 129 -4.02 5.80 8.89
N TYR A 130 -4.01 4.68 8.19
CA TYR A 130 -4.73 3.46 8.54
C TYR A 130 -3.85 2.53 9.37
N GLY A 131 -4.47 1.79 10.27
CA GLY A 131 -3.87 0.71 11.04
C GLY A 131 -4.93 -0.01 11.85
N HIS A 132 -4.59 -1.16 12.42
CA HIS A 132 -5.49 -1.80 13.37
C HIS A 132 -5.52 -1.03 14.71
N ASP A 133 -6.45 -1.38 15.59
CA ASP A 133 -6.73 -0.69 16.87
C ASP A 133 -5.48 -0.38 17.73
N GLU A 134 -4.58 -1.37 17.91
CA GLU A 134 -3.36 -1.16 18.71
C GLU A 134 -2.42 -0.13 18.08
N VAL A 135 -2.25 -0.15 16.74
CA VAL A 135 -1.42 0.81 16.02
C VAL A 135 -2.00 2.21 16.14
N ILE A 136 -3.28 2.37 15.88
CA ILE A 136 -3.94 3.68 15.94
C ILE A 136 -3.92 4.26 17.35
N SER A 137 -4.18 3.41 18.37
CA SER A 137 -4.07 3.82 19.78
C SER A 137 -2.66 4.27 20.14
N LEU A 138 -1.63 3.51 19.71
CA LEU A 138 -0.24 3.85 19.98
C LEU A 138 0.19 5.14 19.28
N LEU A 139 -0.19 5.33 18.00
CA LEU A 139 0.12 6.57 17.25
C LEU A 139 -0.49 7.82 17.93
N LYS A 140 -1.73 7.72 18.42
CA LYS A 140 -2.37 8.81 19.19
C LYS A 140 -1.58 9.13 20.46
N GLN A 141 -1.24 8.13 21.25
CA GLN A 141 -0.46 8.31 22.48
C GLN A 141 0.92 8.92 22.19
N MET A 142 1.65 8.40 21.20
CA MET A 142 2.96 8.94 20.82
C MET A 142 2.85 10.39 20.32
N ALA A 143 1.83 10.70 19.53
CA ALA A 143 1.61 12.07 19.08
C ALA A 143 1.37 13.03 20.26
N GLU A 144 0.53 12.65 21.21
CA GLU A 144 0.27 13.45 22.42
C GLU A 144 1.52 13.66 23.29
N MET A 145 2.37 12.63 23.38
CA MET A 145 3.59 12.69 24.21
C MET A 145 4.75 13.41 23.54
N LEU A 146 4.87 13.36 22.22
CA LEU A 146 6.06 13.79 21.47
C LEU A 146 5.86 15.09 20.68
N LEU A 147 4.62 15.43 20.31
CA LEU A 147 4.31 16.63 19.53
C LEU A 147 3.75 17.75 20.41
N THR A 148 3.90 18.98 19.93
CA THR A 148 3.36 20.14 20.66
C THR A 148 1.85 20.29 20.42
N PRO A 149 1.11 20.97 21.31
CA PRO A 149 -0.32 21.26 21.11
C PRO A 149 -0.64 22.01 19.82
N LYS A 150 0.32 22.81 19.30
CA LYS A 150 0.17 23.49 18.01
C LYS A 150 0.21 22.53 16.82
N GLU A 151 0.86 21.40 16.97
CA GLU A 151 0.96 20.32 15.97
C GLU A 151 -0.22 19.35 16.11
N THR A 152 -0.49 18.87 17.32
CA THR A 152 -1.53 17.84 17.54
C THR A 152 -2.95 18.32 17.22
N LYS A 153 -3.21 19.63 17.17
CA LYS A 153 -4.54 20.18 16.82
C LYS A 153 -5.03 19.78 15.42
N PHE A 154 -4.14 19.36 14.52
CA PHE A 154 -4.53 18.90 13.19
C PHE A 154 -4.95 17.41 13.16
N ILE A 155 -4.66 16.66 14.23
CA ILE A 155 -5.07 15.25 14.35
C ILE A 155 -6.57 15.23 14.67
N GLY A 156 -7.32 14.49 13.82
CA GLY A 156 -8.78 14.47 13.85
C GLY A 156 -9.46 15.55 13.00
N ASP A 157 -8.71 16.55 12.50
CA ASP A 157 -9.21 17.57 11.58
C ASP A 157 -8.71 17.30 10.14
N LYS A 158 -7.41 17.39 9.90
CA LYS A 158 -6.76 17.17 8.59
C LYS A 158 -5.84 15.95 8.55
N VAL A 159 -5.44 15.46 9.69
CA VAL A 159 -4.68 14.22 9.84
C VAL A 159 -5.60 13.20 10.51
N HIS A 160 -6.06 12.23 9.74
CA HIS A 160 -7.01 11.23 10.18
C HIS A 160 -6.24 9.97 10.59
N LEU A 161 -6.41 9.52 11.84
CA LEU A 161 -5.89 8.25 12.35
C LEU A 161 -7.06 7.29 12.42
N GLU A 162 -7.17 6.42 11.41
CA GLU A 162 -8.33 5.57 11.19
C GLU A 162 -8.04 4.09 11.43
N GLU A 163 -8.88 3.48 12.26
CA GLU A 163 -8.84 2.05 12.50
C GLU A 163 -9.45 1.28 11.34
N VAL A 164 -8.79 0.18 10.95
CA VAL A 164 -9.32 -0.82 10.02
C VAL A 164 -9.44 -2.18 10.71
N LYS A 165 -10.45 -2.95 10.30
CA LYS A 165 -10.77 -4.27 10.84
C LYS A 165 -10.45 -5.37 9.83
N ASP A 166 -10.37 -6.60 10.32
CA ASP A 166 -10.19 -7.77 9.45
C ASP A 166 -11.28 -7.86 8.37
N GLY A 167 -10.84 -7.99 7.13
CA GLY A 167 -11.70 -8.04 5.95
C GLY A 167 -12.31 -6.70 5.54
N GLU A 168 -11.88 -5.58 6.13
CA GLU A 168 -12.45 -4.27 5.81
C GLU A 168 -11.85 -3.66 4.56
N ASP A 169 -12.73 -3.11 3.71
CA ASP A 169 -12.37 -2.47 2.45
C ASP A 169 -12.26 -0.95 2.58
N ARG A 170 -11.30 -0.37 1.87
CA ARG A 170 -11.20 1.08 1.62
C ARG A 170 -10.92 1.33 0.14
N THR A 171 -11.24 2.53 -0.32
CA THR A 171 -10.81 2.99 -1.66
C THR A 171 -9.57 3.86 -1.49
N ILE A 172 -8.43 3.40 -2.03
CA ILE A 172 -7.14 4.10 -1.97
C ILE A 172 -6.58 4.17 -3.39
N LEU A 173 -6.11 5.35 -3.82
CA LEU A 173 -5.69 5.62 -5.19
C LEU A 173 -6.76 5.23 -6.24
N GLY A 174 -8.05 5.30 -5.87
CA GLY A 174 -9.15 4.87 -6.74
C GLY A 174 -9.37 3.37 -6.83
N HIS A 175 -8.61 2.55 -6.08
CA HIS A 175 -8.66 1.10 -6.09
C HIS A 175 -9.20 0.53 -4.77
N ARG A 176 -9.80 -0.66 -4.85
CA ARG A 176 -10.24 -1.39 -3.66
C ARG A 176 -9.03 -1.99 -2.95
N VAL A 177 -8.90 -1.66 -1.68
CA VAL A 177 -7.90 -2.22 -0.77
C VAL A 177 -8.60 -2.90 0.38
N THR A 178 -8.36 -4.20 0.55
CA THR A 178 -8.88 -5.01 1.66
C THR A 178 -7.78 -5.23 2.68
N PHE A 179 -8.00 -4.83 3.93
CA PHE A 179 -7.08 -5.09 5.04
C PHE A 179 -7.47 -6.38 5.74
N PHE A 180 -6.49 -7.15 6.20
CA PHE A 180 -6.77 -8.43 6.86
C PHE A 180 -5.77 -8.73 7.98
N ASP A 181 -6.26 -9.37 9.04
CA ASP A 181 -5.42 -9.85 10.15
C ASP A 181 -4.68 -11.12 9.71
N ILE A 182 -3.36 -11.11 9.83
CA ILE A 182 -2.53 -12.29 9.51
C ILE A 182 -2.45 -13.29 10.66
N LEU A 183 -3.14 -13.01 11.79
CA LEU A 183 -3.11 -13.80 13.03
C LEU A 183 -1.69 -14.01 13.56
N SER A 184 -0.90 -12.95 13.55
CA SER A 184 0.48 -12.94 14.04
C SER A 184 0.59 -13.47 15.48
N THR A 185 1.64 -14.22 15.73
CA THR A 185 1.93 -14.82 17.06
C THR A 185 2.77 -13.92 17.97
N LYS A 186 3.35 -12.83 17.45
CA LYS A 186 4.18 -11.88 18.21
C LYS A 186 3.42 -10.62 18.60
N ALA A 187 2.91 -9.91 17.61
CA ALA A 187 2.16 -8.67 17.79
C ALA A 187 1.06 -8.64 16.72
N LYS A 188 -0.13 -8.18 17.07
CA LYS A 188 -1.21 -8.01 16.10
C LYS A 188 -0.69 -7.29 14.87
N GLN A 189 -0.92 -7.89 13.71
CA GLN A 189 -0.41 -7.42 12.44
C GLN A 189 -1.41 -7.62 11.32
N PHE A 190 -1.53 -6.63 10.44
CA PHE A 190 -2.40 -6.70 9.28
C PHE A 190 -1.58 -6.71 7.99
N GLY A 191 -2.03 -7.51 7.04
CA GLY A 191 -1.68 -7.43 5.63
C GLY A 191 -2.73 -6.65 4.84
N PHE A 192 -2.51 -6.51 3.54
CA PHE A 192 -3.51 -5.92 2.64
C PHE A 192 -3.47 -6.56 1.25
N SER A 193 -4.60 -6.50 0.55
CA SER A 193 -4.71 -6.86 -0.87
C SER A 193 -5.33 -5.70 -1.64
N MET A 194 -4.71 -5.28 -2.75
CA MET A 194 -5.16 -4.17 -3.60
C MET A 194 -5.49 -4.67 -5.00
N GLU A 195 -6.73 -4.46 -5.43
CA GLU A 195 -7.18 -4.73 -6.80
C GLU A 195 -6.90 -3.49 -7.66
N TYR A 196 -5.76 -3.43 -8.34
CA TYR A 196 -5.31 -2.23 -9.04
C TYR A 196 -5.68 -2.18 -10.54
N ALA A 197 -6.16 -3.29 -11.11
CA ALA A 197 -6.75 -3.39 -12.44
C ALA A 197 -7.65 -4.63 -12.52
N GLU A 198 -8.42 -4.76 -13.60
CA GLU A 198 -9.27 -5.94 -13.81
C GLU A 198 -8.43 -7.22 -13.81
N GLY A 199 -8.72 -8.12 -12.87
CA GLY A 199 -8.00 -9.37 -12.67
C GLY A 199 -6.56 -9.23 -12.18
N LYS A 200 -6.11 -8.03 -11.78
CA LYS A 200 -4.77 -7.76 -11.28
C LYS A 200 -4.79 -7.34 -9.82
N LYS A 201 -4.04 -8.08 -9.02
CA LYS A 201 -4.03 -7.94 -7.56
C LYS A 201 -2.61 -7.92 -7.02
N LEU A 202 -2.33 -6.99 -6.11
CA LEU A 202 -1.13 -6.97 -5.29
C LEU A 202 -1.53 -7.34 -3.86
N THR A 203 -0.84 -8.31 -3.25
CA THR A 203 -1.05 -8.69 -1.86
C THR A 203 0.24 -8.64 -1.07
N CYS A 204 0.20 -8.04 0.11
CA CYS A 204 1.28 -7.98 1.09
C CYS A 204 0.88 -8.77 2.33
N CYS A 205 1.66 -9.81 2.66
CA CYS A 205 1.37 -10.77 3.72
C CYS A 205 2.05 -10.43 5.08
N GLY A 206 2.55 -9.21 5.24
CA GLY A 206 3.22 -8.83 6.48
C GLY A 206 4.67 -9.32 6.60
N ASP A 207 5.22 -9.35 7.83
CA ASP A 207 6.61 -9.70 8.13
C ASP A 207 6.77 -10.96 9.01
N GLU A 208 5.80 -11.85 8.97
CA GLU A 208 5.81 -13.16 9.61
C GLU A 208 5.55 -14.30 8.62
N PRO A 209 5.80 -15.57 9.00
CA PRO A 209 5.41 -16.71 8.20
C PRO A 209 3.92 -16.71 7.88
N TYR A 210 3.60 -17.03 6.64
CA TYR A 210 2.24 -17.09 6.14
C TYR A 210 1.30 -17.96 7.00
N ASN A 211 0.08 -17.46 7.17
CA ASN A 211 -1.02 -18.17 7.82
C ASN A 211 -2.12 -18.51 6.79
N GLU A 212 -2.74 -19.69 6.90
CA GLU A 212 -3.80 -20.13 5.97
C GLU A 212 -5.01 -19.18 5.91
N CYS A 213 -5.24 -18.34 6.93
CA CYS A 213 -6.28 -17.30 6.89
C CYS A 213 -6.08 -16.26 5.78
N GLU A 214 -4.84 -16.09 5.32
CA GLU A 214 -4.45 -15.16 4.27
C GLU A 214 -4.76 -15.70 2.85
N GLN A 215 -5.04 -17.03 2.70
CA GLN A 215 -5.18 -17.67 1.40
C GLN A 215 -6.17 -16.97 0.49
N LYS A 216 -7.35 -16.60 1.00
CA LYS A 216 -8.40 -15.93 0.23
C LYS A 216 -7.96 -14.59 -0.36
N TYR A 217 -6.96 -13.95 0.22
CA TYR A 217 -6.39 -12.68 -0.22
C TYR A 217 -5.16 -12.89 -1.13
N ALA A 218 -4.31 -13.86 -0.79
CA ALA A 218 -3.01 -14.06 -1.44
C ALA A 218 -3.06 -14.98 -2.67
N GLN A 219 -4.03 -15.91 -2.77
CA GLN A 219 -4.17 -16.82 -3.89
C GLN A 219 -4.29 -16.07 -5.23
N ASN A 220 -3.56 -16.50 -6.26
CA ASN A 220 -3.55 -15.91 -7.61
C ASN A 220 -3.16 -14.41 -7.63
N SER A 221 -2.29 -13.97 -6.73
CA SER A 221 -1.78 -12.60 -6.76
C SER A 221 -0.93 -12.36 -8.00
N THR A 222 -1.18 -11.24 -8.70
CA THR A 222 -0.29 -10.79 -9.77
C THR A 222 1.06 -10.37 -9.17
N TRP A 223 1.02 -9.73 -8.00
CA TRP A 223 2.20 -9.41 -7.20
C TRP A 223 1.97 -9.86 -5.76
N LEU A 224 2.83 -10.75 -5.29
CA LEU A 224 2.88 -11.18 -3.89
C LEU A 224 4.13 -10.55 -3.25
N LEU A 225 3.93 -9.82 -2.17
CA LEU A 225 4.98 -9.29 -1.32
C LEU A 225 5.05 -10.14 -0.05
N HIS A 226 6.19 -10.78 0.20
CA HIS A 226 6.36 -11.66 1.35
C HIS A 226 7.75 -11.47 1.98
N GLU A 227 7.84 -11.61 3.29
CA GLU A 227 9.12 -11.56 4.00
C GLU A 227 9.98 -12.78 3.66
N ALA A 228 11.30 -12.58 3.67
CA ALA A 228 12.28 -13.64 3.58
C ALA A 228 13.54 -13.23 4.36
N PHE A 229 13.53 -13.51 5.65
CA PHE A 229 14.53 -13.05 6.59
C PHE A 229 15.96 -13.40 6.17
N CYS A 230 16.19 -14.63 5.71
CA CYS A 230 17.49 -15.12 5.25
C CYS A 230 17.35 -16.27 4.25
N LEU A 231 18.47 -16.70 3.70
CA LEU A 231 18.58 -17.95 2.94
C LEU A 231 18.26 -19.15 3.82
N PHE A 232 17.55 -20.14 3.31
CA PHE A 232 17.34 -21.43 3.97
C PHE A 232 18.66 -22.15 4.25
N SER A 233 19.60 -22.09 3.30
CA SER A 233 20.95 -22.62 3.45
C SER A 233 21.75 -22.00 4.62
N GLN A 234 21.29 -20.86 5.14
CA GLN A 234 21.89 -20.15 6.28
C GLN A 234 20.96 -20.10 7.52
N ALA A 235 19.87 -20.88 7.53
CA ALA A 235 18.89 -20.88 8.62
C ALA A 235 19.51 -21.18 9.98
N ASP A 236 20.47 -22.10 10.04
CA ASP A 236 21.19 -22.42 11.28
C ASP A 236 21.95 -21.23 11.86
N LYS A 237 22.48 -20.36 11.02
CA LYS A 237 23.20 -19.15 11.43
C LYS A 237 22.26 -18.04 11.90
N PHE A 238 21.17 -17.81 11.17
CA PHE A 238 20.29 -16.69 11.40
C PHE A 238 19.10 -17.00 12.30
N LYS A 239 18.77 -18.29 12.47
CA LYS A 239 17.66 -18.77 13.31
C LYS A 239 16.32 -18.08 12.99
N PRO A 240 15.85 -18.11 11.71
CA PRO A 240 14.63 -17.41 11.32
C PRO A 240 13.41 -17.94 12.07
N TYR A 241 13.26 -19.25 12.19
CA TYR A 241 12.09 -19.88 12.82
C TYR A 241 11.96 -19.56 14.30
N GLU A 242 13.09 -19.46 15.04
CA GLU A 242 13.09 -19.01 16.44
C GLU A 242 12.66 -17.55 16.60
N LYS A 243 12.74 -16.78 15.52
CA LYS A 243 12.35 -15.37 15.45
C LYS A 243 11.00 -15.17 14.78
N HIS A 244 10.29 -16.25 14.46
CA HIS A 244 9.03 -16.24 13.70
C HIS A 244 9.17 -15.53 12.36
N HIS A 245 10.14 -15.97 11.54
CA HIS A 245 10.35 -15.50 10.18
C HIS A 245 10.53 -16.66 9.22
N SER A 246 10.25 -16.40 7.94
CA SER A 246 10.45 -17.32 6.83
C SER A 246 11.85 -17.22 6.23
N THR A 247 12.25 -18.23 5.50
CA THR A 247 13.42 -18.20 4.63
C THR A 247 13.02 -17.92 3.18
N VAL A 248 14.01 -17.70 2.32
CA VAL A 248 13.79 -17.59 0.86
C VAL A 248 13.06 -18.82 0.31
N LYS A 249 13.44 -20.03 0.77
CA LYS A 249 12.75 -21.26 0.38
C LYS A 249 11.28 -21.24 0.76
N ASP A 250 10.96 -20.92 2.03
CA ASP A 250 9.58 -20.93 2.51
C ASP A 250 8.69 -19.95 1.72
N ALA A 251 9.18 -18.73 1.50
CA ALA A 251 8.47 -17.71 0.73
C ALA A 251 8.27 -18.11 -0.75
N CYS A 252 9.28 -18.77 -1.35
CA CYS A 252 9.22 -19.24 -2.74
C CYS A 252 8.28 -20.45 -2.90
N GLU A 253 8.32 -21.43 -2.00
CA GLU A 253 7.38 -22.56 -1.99
C GLU A 253 5.94 -22.08 -1.79
N LEU A 254 5.74 -21.10 -0.91
CA LEU A 254 4.45 -20.44 -0.70
C LEU A 254 3.94 -19.76 -1.98
N ALA A 255 4.75 -18.92 -2.62
CA ALA A 255 4.37 -18.22 -3.84
C ALA A 255 4.02 -19.20 -4.97
N GLN A 256 4.74 -20.34 -5.06
CA GLN A 256 4.42 -21.41 -6.00
C GLN A 256 3.07 -22.07 -5.67
N LYS A 257 2.79 -22.36 -4.39
CA LYS A 257 1.51 -22.91 -3.91
C LYS A 257 0.34 -21.96 -4.17
N LEU A 258 0.54 -20.66 -3.97
CA LEU A 258 -0.46 -19.63 -4.16
C LEU A 258 -0.63 -19.20 -5.63
N GLU A 259 0.11 -19.80 -6.57
CA GLU A 259 0.06 -19.45 -7.99
C GLU A 259 0.29 -17.95 -8.25
N ALA A 260 1.17 -17.32 -7.48
CA ALA A 260 1.53 -15.92 -7.69
C ALA A 260 2.33 -15.75 -8.99
N GLU A 261 2.07 -14.70 -9.78
CA GLU A 261 2.83 -14.41 -11.00
C GLU A 261 4.21 -13.81 -10.70
N ASN A 262 4.26 -12.88 -9.76
CA ASN A 262 5.47 -12.17 -9.33
C ASN A 262 5.59 -12.23 -7.81
N LEU A 263 6.77 -12.59 -7.31
CA LEU A 263 7.11 -12.58 -5.89
C LEU A 263 8.18 -11.53 -5.62
N ILE A 264 7.91 -10.61 -4.69
CA ILE A 264 8.90 -9.68 -4.14
C ILE A 264 9.25 -10.14 -2.74
N LEU A 265 10.55 -10.33 -2.48
CA LEU A 265 11.08 -10.66 -1.16
C LEU A 265 11.60 -9.41 -0.47
N TYR A 266 11.17 -9.19 0.77
CA TYR A 266 11.62 -8.07 1.62
C TYR A 266 11.91 -8.55 3.05
N HIS A 267 12.15 -7.62 3.99
CA HIS A 267 12.44 -7.88 5.40
C HIS A 267 13.65 -8.79 5.61
N THR A 268 14.69 -8.55 4.81
CA THR A 268 15.87 -9.42 4.73
C THR A 268 16.95 -9.02 5.72
N GLU A 269 17.89 -9.92 5.98
CA GLU A 269 19.15 -9.62 6.68
C GLU A 269 20.10 -8.80 5.78
N ASP A 270 21.13 -8.16 6.38
CA ASP A 270 22.09 -7.30 5.67
C ASP A 270 23.53 -7.85 5.61
N LYS A 271 23.78 -9.06 6.04
CA LYS A 271 25.14 -9.65 6.03
C LYS A 271 25.54 -10.06 4.62
N ASN A 272 24.55 -10.47 3.82
CA ASN A 272 24.72 -10.81 2.41
C ASN A 272 24.41 -9.65 1.46
N ILE A 273 24.26 -8.40 1.92
CA ILE A 273 23.72 -7.27 1.15
C ILE A 273 24.36 -7.12 -0.24
N SER A 274 25.69 -7.25 -0.35
CA SER A 274 26.43 -7.09 -1.62
C SER A 274 26.19 -8.21 -2.63
N ARG A 275 25.69 -9.36 -2.19
CA ARG A 275 25.38 -10.52 -3.02
C ARG A 275 23.94 -11.03 -2.84
N ARG A 276 23.13 -10.27 -2.12
CA ARG A 276 21.77 -10.68 -1.75
C ARG A 276 20.94 -11.06 -2.97
N LYS A 277 20.91 -10.23 -4.01
CA LYS A 277 20.17 -10.52 -5.25
C LYS A 277 20.59 -11.83 -5.89
N GLU A 278 21.89 -12.05 -6.03
CA GLU A 278 22.46 -13.27 -6.59
C GLU A 278 22.04 -14.50 -5.77
N LEU A 279 22.37 -14.50 -4.48
CA LEU A 279 22.18 -15.64 -3.59
C LEU A 279 20.71 -16.00 -3.39
N TYR A 280 19.85 -14.98 -3.17
CA TYR A 280 18.41 -15.19 -2.96
C TYR A 280 17.72 -15.65 -4.27
N THR A 281 18.17 -15.15 -5.43
CA THR A 281 17.66 -15.59 -6.72
C THR A 281 18.08 -17.04 -7.01
N GLU A 282 19.34 -17.39 -6.76
CA GLU A 282 19.86 -18.74 -6.97
C GLU A 282 19.12 -19.77 -6.10
N GLU A 283 18.90 -19.48 -4.81
CA GLU A 283 18.16 -20.37 -3.92
C GLU A 283 16.67 -20.40 -4.28
N GLY A 284 16.03 -19.25 -4.48
CA GLY A 284 14.59 -19.16 -4.70
C GLY A 284 14.12 -19.79 -6.00
N ARG A 285 14.94 -19.73 -7.07
CA ARG A 285 14.64 -20.36 -8.36
C ARG A 285 14.53 -21.89 -8.30
N GLN A 286 15.02 -22.51 -7.25
CA GLN A 286 14.85 -23.96 -7.05
C GLN A 286 13.41 -24.31 -6.63
N TYR A 287 12.67 -23.35 -6.07
CA TYR A 287 11.35 -23.57 -5.46
C TYR A 287 10.21 -22.80 -6.15
N TYR A 288 10.52 -21.72 -6.88
CA TYR A 288 9.52 -20.87 -7.51
C TYR A 288 9.83 -20.63 -9.00
N LYS A 289 8.81 -20.87 -9.85
CA LYS A 289 8.93 -20.78 -11.32
C LYS A 289 8.45 -19.44 -11.89
N GLY A 290 7.71 -18.65 -11.10
CA GLY A 290 7.25 -17.33 -11.49
C GLY A 290 8.37 -16.29 -11.49
N ASN A 291 8.03 -15.01 -11.57
CA ASN A 291 9.00 -13.93 -11.55
C ASN A 291 9.42 -13.62 -10.10
N LEU A 292 10.69 -13.83 -9.78
CA LEU A 292 11.26 -13.60 -8.46
C LEU A 292 12.08 -12.31 -8.46
N TRP A 293 11.75 -11.42 -7.52
CA TRP A 293 12.36 -10.10 -7.36
C TRP A 293 12.93 -9.93 -5.96
N ILE A 294 14.20 -9.57 -5.88
CA ILE A 294 14.92 -9.25 -4.64
C ILE A 294 15.39 -7.79 -4.74
N PRO A 295 14.58 -6.84 -4.27
CA PRO A 295 14.89 -5.41 -4.42
C PRO A 295 16.09 -4.98 -3.57
N ASP A 296 16.79 -3.95 -4.04
CA ASP A 296 17.53 -3.04 -3.18
C ASP A 296 16.64 -1.86 -2.80
N ASP A 297 17.05 -1.10 -1.78
CA ASP A 297 16.36 0.14 -1.42
C ASP A 297 16.27 1.07 -2.63
N LEU A 298 15.15 1.78 -2.76
CA LEU A 298 14.82 2.75 -3.80
C LEU A 298 14.52 2.16 -5.19
N GLU A 299 14.50 0.85 -5.36
CA GLU A 299 14.07 0.25 -6.62
C GLU A 299 12.56 0.42 -6.86
N THR A 300 12.21 0.64 -8.13
CA THR A 300 10.82 0.86 -8.57
C THR A 300 10.39 -0.16 -9.60
N TYR A 301 9.24 -0.77 -9.39
CA TYR A 301 8.59 -1.73 -10.27
C TYR A 301 7.34 -1.13 -10.89
N LYS A 302 7.06 -1.50 -12.14
CA LYS A 302 5.79 -1.18 -12.82
C LYS A 302 4.88 -2.39 -12.69
N LEU A 303 3.72 -2.19 -12.09
CA LEU A 303 2.73 -3.23 -11.87
C LEU A 303 1.86 -3.48 -13.09
#